data_e13708726a425cdbb350dc4fc2258fed
#
_entry.id   e13708726a425cdbb350dc4fc2258fed
#
_cell.length_a   1.000
_cell.length_b   1.000
_cell.length_c   1.000
_cell.angle_alpha   90.00
_cell.angle_beta   90.00
_cell.angle_gamma   90.00
#
_symmetry.space_group_name_H-M   'P 1'
#
loop_
_entity.id
_entity.type
_entity.pdbx_description
1 polymer ?
#
loop_
_entity_poly.entity_id
_entity_poly.type
_entity_poly.pdbx_seq_one_letter_code
_entity_poly.pdbx_strand_id
1 'polypeptide(L)'
;MSYIVAATKNAHKVEEYRELLKDQNVEIKSLLDYPGYTEVEESGSTFQENAEIKAVAACKYCDVPAFADDSGLEVEALDGAPGIFSARYAPTDSERIAKLLKALEGKENRRARFTCSIAIAVNGEAVATFTGHVYGVITDAPRGNNGFGYDPVFLPDGFDKTFGEMSEDEKNKISHRAAACRQAIEFVEDEMSILDDEF
;
A
#
# COMPACT_ATOMS: atom_id res chain seq x y z
N MET A 1 -22.23 6.01 13.56
CA MET A 1 -21.32 5.22 12.72
C MET A 1 -19.92 5.79 12.93
N SER A 2 -19.00 4.96 13.36
CA SER A 2 -17.59 5.34 13.44
C SER A 2 -16.98 5.21 12.04
N TYR A 3 -16.17 6.16 11.64
CA TYR A 3 -15.40 6.11 10.40
C TYR A 3 -13.92 6.32 10.68
N ILE A 4 -13.09 5.83 9.80
CA ILE A 4 -11.65 6.04 9.79
C ILE A 4 -11.22 6.69 8.48
N VAL A 5 -10.21 7.53 8.51
CA VAL A 5 -9.71 8.21 7.32
C VAL A 5 -8.50 7.49 6.74
N ALA A 6 -8.61 7.04 5.49
CA ALA A 6 -7.46 6.62 4.71
C ALA A 6 -6.67 7.85 4.24
N ALA A 7 -5.44 8.02 4.72
CA ALA A 7 -4.60 9.18 4.44
C ALA A 7 -4.00 9.11 3.02
N THR A 8 -4.86 9.06 2.03
CA THR A 8 -4.47 9.00 0.61
C THR A 8 -5.48 9.74 -0.28
N LYS A 9 -4.98 10.33 -1.37
CA LYS A 9 -5.77 10.86 -2.49
C LYS A 9 -5.76 9.93 -3.71
N ASN A 10 -5.08 8.78 -3.62
CA ASN A 10 -5.05 7.80 -4.69
C ASN A 10 -6.36 6.98 -4.70
N ALA A 11 -7.22 7.22 -5.70
CA ALA A 11 -8.52 6.57 -5.82
C ALA A 11 -8.42 5.04 -5.89
N HIS A 12 -7.41 4.48 -6.59
CA HIS A 12 -7.20 3.03 -6.68
C HIS A 12 -6.91 2.42 -5.30
N LYS A 13 -6.07 3.07 -4.49
CA LYS A 13 -5.82 2.62 -3.11
C LYS A 13 -7.10 2.67 -2.27
N VAL A 14 -7.91 3.73 -2.41
CA VAL A 14 -9.17 3.87 -1.66
C VAL A 14 -10.13 2.74 -2.01
N GLU A 15 -10.25 2.38 -3.30
CA GLU A 15 -11.06 1.26 -3.76
C GLU A 15 -10.56 -0.07 -3.19
N GLU A 16 -9.26 -0.35 -3.27
CA GLU A 16 -8.67 -1.56 -2.67
C GLU A 16 -8.94 -1.64 -1.16
N TYR A 17 -8.80 -0.54 -0.40
CA TYR A 17 -9.10 -0.54 1.04
C TYR A 17 -10.57 -0.76 1.34
N ARG A 18 -11.47 -0.15 0.58
CA ARG A 18 -12.92 -0.37 0.74
C ARG A 18 -13.30 -1.82 0.52
N GLU A 19 -12.70 -2.47 -0.47
CA GLU A 19 -12.94 -3.89 -0.73
C GLU A 19 -12.33 -4.78 0.35
N LEU A 20 -11.09 -4.51 0.79
CA LEU A 20 -10.41 -5.29 1.83
C LEU A 20 -11.09 -5.17 3.21
N LEU A 21 -11.74 -4.04 3.48
CA LEU A 21 -12.36 -3.72 4.78
C LEU A 21 -13.90 -3.80 4.73
N LYS A 22 -14.49 -4.28 3.64
CA LYS A 22 -15.96 -4.29 3.45
C LYS A 22 -16.74 -5.05 4.51
N ASP A 23 -16.12 -6.10 5.07
CA ASP A 23 -16.71 -6.95 6.09
C ASP A 23 -16.50 -6.38 7.51
N GLN A 24 -15.73 -5.30 7.64
CA GLN A 24 -15.52 -4.57 8.87
C GLN A 24 -16.63 -3.52 9.04
N ASN A 25 -17.18 -3.42 10.23
CA ASN A 25 -18.26 -2.48 10.53
C ASN A 25 -17.75 -1.02 10.70
N VAL A 26 -16.94 -0.56 9.74
CA VAL A 26 -16.31 0.77 9.74
C VAL A 26 -16.47 1.43 8.37
N GLU A 27 -16.86 2.70 8.35
CA GLU A 27 -16.88 3.51 7.13
C GLU A 27 -15.49 4.01 6.80
N ILE A 28 -15.06 3.85 5.54
CA ILE A 28 -13.77 4.37 5.05
C ILE A 28 -13.99 5.67 4.30
N LYS A 29 -13.56 6.78 4.88
CA LYS A 29 -13.35 8.06 4.19
C LYS A 29 -11.91 8.16 3.71
N SER A 30 -11.63 9.11 2.84
CA SER A 30 -10.27 9.35 2.32
C SER A 30 -9.96 10.84 2.30
N LEU A 31 -8.72 11.20 2.01
CA LEU A 31 -8.33 12.60 1.84
C LEU A 31 -8.97 13.28 0.60
N LEU A 32 -9.63 12.50 -0.27
CA LEU A 32 -10.47 13.05 -1.34
C LEU A 32 -11.70 13.78 -0.77
N ASP A 33 -12.17 13.38 0.42
CA ASP A 33 -13.27 13.99 1.14
C ASP A 33 -12.87 15.27 1.91
N TYR A 34 -11.56 15.58 1.90
CA TYR A 34 -10.96 16.72 2.62
C TYR A 34 -10.17 17.63 1.67
N PRO A 35 -10.82 18.43 0.82
CA PRO A 35 -10.17 19.21 -0.25
C PRO A 35 -9.17 20.25 0.26
N GLY A 36 -9.25 20.66 1.54
CA GLY A 36 -8.32 21.57 2.18
C GLY A 36 -7.04 20.93 2.71
N TYR A 37 -6.94 19.59 2.70
CA TYR A 37 -5.76 18.91 3.21
C TYR A 37 -4.57 19.10 2.27
N THR A 38 -3.45 19.57 2.83
CA THR A 38 -2.17 19.63 2.13
C THR A 38 -1.34 18.41 2.48
N GLU A 39 -0.90 17.69 1.46
CA GLU A 39 -0.06 16.51 1.66
C GLU A 39 1.25 16.87 2.37
N VAL A 40 1.63 16.04 3.33
CA VAL A 40 2.89 16.19 4.05
C VAL A 40 4.05 15.62 3.24
N GLU A 41 5.24 16.17 3.47
CA GLU A 41 6.46 15.63 2.88
C GLU A 41 6.79 14.27 3.50
N GLU A 42 6.99 13.27 2.65
CA GLU A 42 7.48 11.94 3.04
C GLU A 42 9.00 12.02 3.23
N SER A 43 9.43 12.39 4.42
CA SER A 43 10.84 12.56 4.79
C SER A 43 11.48 11.31 5.42
N GLY A 44 10.71 10.23 5.56
CA GLY A 44 11.17 8.96 6.11
C GLY A 44 12.14 8.23 5.18
N SER A 45 12.96 7.39 5.75
CA SER A 45 13.91 6.52 5.05
C SER A 45 13.36 5.11 4.78
N THR A 46 12.21 4.80 5.36
CA THR A 46 11.52 3.51 5.23
C THR A 46 10.04 3.70 4.90
N PHE A 47 9.40 2.65 4.36
CA PHE A 47 7.95 2.64 4.14
C PHE A 47 7.18 2.86 5.45
N GLN A 48 7.65 2.27 6.55
CA GLN A 48 7.03 2.42 7.86
C GLN A 48 7.04 3.88 8.32
N GLU A 49 8.21 4.54 8.30
CA GLU A 49 8.34 5.96 8.71
C GLU A 49 7.44 6.87 7.86
N ASN A 50 7.38 6.65 6.55
CA ASN A 50 6.51 7.43 5.68
C ASN A 50 5.02 7.18 5.94
N ALA A 51 4.62 5.93 6.22
CA ALA A 51 3.25 5.61 6.61
C ALA A 51 2.85 6.31 7.91
N GLU A 52 3.73 6.29 8.94
CA GLU A 52 3.51 6.95 10.23
C GLU A 52 3.35 8.46 10.06
N ILE A 53 4.25 9.13 9.31
CA ILE A 53 4.17 10.56 9.02
C ILE A 53 2.82 10.93 8.41
N LYS A 54 2.36 10.17 7.42
CA LYS A 54 1.08 10.42 6.74
C LYS A 54 -0.13 10.17 7.63
N ALA A 55 -0.13 9.06 8.38
CA ALA A 55 -1.24 8.71 9.27
C ALA A 55 -1.42 9.76 10.39
N VAL A 56 -0.33 10.14 11.05
CA VAL A 56 -0.33 11.16 12.11
C VAL A 56 -0.81 12.51 11.60
N ALA A 57 -0.34 12.93 10.44
CA ALA A 57 -0.75 14.21 9.85
C ALA A 57 -2.24 14.24 9.48
N ALA A 58 -2.75 13.16 8.88
CA ALA A 58 -4.16 13.05 8.54
C ALA A 58 -5.04 12.98 9.80
N CYS A 59 -4.64 12.20 10.81
CA CYS A 59 -5.33 12.10 12.09
C CYS A 59 -5.46 13.48 12.77
N LYS A 60 -4.39 14.26 12.82
CA LYS A 60 -4.39 15.62 13.40
C LYS A 60 -5.26 16.60 12.61
N TYR A 61 -5.27 16.48 11.28
CA TYR A 61 -6.05 17.39 10.43
C TYR A 61 -7.54 17.09 10.48
N CYS A 62 -7.90 15.79 10.42
CA CYS A 62 -9.30 15.36 10.37
C CYS A 62 -9.94 15.25 11.77
N ASP A 63 -9.14 15.28 12.84
CA ASP A 63 -9.55 15.09 14.24
C ASP A 63 -10.31 13.78 14.49
N VAL A 64 -9.90 12.72 13.79
CA VAL A 64 -10.46 11.35 13.89
C VAL A 64 -9.34 10.34 13.65
N PRO A 65 -9.53 9.06 14.03
CA PRO A 65 -8.59 8.01 13.69
C PRO A 65 -8.30 7.98 12.19
N ALA A 66 -7.04 7.80 11.84
CA ALA A 66 -6.59 7.70 10.45
C ALA A 66 -5.59 6.57 10.28
N PHE A 67 -5.55 6.03 9.09
CA PHE A 67 -4.48 5.14 8.67
C PHE A 67 -3.85 5.62 7.37
N ALA A 68 -2.59 5.29 7.18
CA ALA A 68 -1.88 5.55 5.93
C ALA A 68 -1.08 4.33 5.53
N ASP A 69 -0.88 4.15 4.22
CA ASP A 69 0.11 3.23 3.72
C ASP A 69 1.24 3.97 2.99
N ASP A 70 2.43 3.40 3.09
CA ASP A 70 3.49 3.62 2.11
C ASP A 70 3.87 2.29 1.49
N SER A 71 3.97 2.27 0.15
CA SER A 71 4.13 1.04 -0.61
C SER A 71 5.04 1.25 -1.80
N GLY A 72 5.76 0.21 -2.17
CA GLY A 72 6.61 0.27 -3.33
C GLY A 72 7.12 -1.09 -3.77
N LEU A 73 7.77 -1.06 -4.94
CA LEU A 73 8.45 -2.18 -5.56
C LEU A 73 9.93 -2.13 -5.19
N GLU A 74 10.46 -3.23 -4.69
CA GLU A 74 11.88 -3.42 -4.41
C GLU A 74 12.43 -4.51 -5.32
N VAL A 75 13.46 -4.19 -6.10
CA VAL A 75 14.07 -5.12 -7.06
C VAL A 75 15.50 -5.44 -6.66
N GLU A 76 15.80 -6.73 -6.45
CA GLU A 76 17.09 -7.17 -5.92
C GLU A 76 18.29 -6.73 -6.78
N ALA A 77 18.18 -6.89 -8.10
CA ALA A 77 19.25 -6.50 -9.04
C ALA A 77 19.50 -4.98 -9.12
N LEU A 78 18.64 -4.17 -8.47
CA LEU A 78 18.73 -2.72 -8.39
C LEU A 78 18.94 -2.24 -6.94
N ASP A 79 19.49 -3.11 -6.08
CA ASP A 79 19.74 -2.81 -4.66
C ASP A 79 18.49 -2.29 -3.91
N GLY A 80 17.32 -2.84 -4.25
CA GLY A 80 16.03 -2.47 -3.69
C GLY A 80 15.34 -1.28 -4.36
N ALA A 81 15.97 -0.65 -5.36
CA ALA A 81 15.29 0.41 -6.10
C ALA A 81 14.12 -0.17 -6.95
N PRO A 82 13.05 0.61 -7.20
CA PRO A 82 12.81 2.00 -6.80
C PRO A 82 12.45 2.21 -5.31
N GLY A 83 12.03 1.18 -4.55
CA GLY A 83 11.77 1.24 -3.11
C GLY A 83 10.78 2.34 -2.73
N ILE A 84 11.07 3.15 -1.72
CA ILE A 84 10.24 4.28 -1.27
C ILE A 84 10.03 5.36 -2.34
N PHE A 85 10.80 5.34 -3.42
CA PHE A 85 10.66 6.25 -4.56
C PHE A 85 9.77 5.70 -5.68
N SER A 86 9.08 4.56 -5.48
CA SER A 86 8.29 3.88 -6.50
C SER A 86 7.29 4.78 -7.19
N ALA A 87 6.54 5.58 -6.44
CA ALA A 87 5.56 6.51 -7.00
C ALA A 87 6.19 7.70 -7.75
N ARG A 88 7.43 8.05 -7.43
CA ARG A 88 8.19 9.20 -7.98
C ARG A 88 9.26 8.78 -8.96
N TYR A 89 9.34 7.50 -9.34
CA TYR A 89 10.37 6.95 -10.21
C TYR A 89 10.31 7.52 -11.64
N ALA A 90 9.11 7.84 -12.13
CA ALA A 90 8.82 8.61 -13.33
C ALA A 90 7.40 9.21 -13.24
N PRO A 91 7.02 10.16 -14.13
CA PRO A 91 5.72 10.84 -14.04
C PRO A 91 4.50 9.94 -14.17
N THR A 92 4.52 8.98 -15.10
CA THR A 92 3.40 8.07 -15.38
C THR A 92 3.76 6.61 -15.12
N ASP A 93 2.76 5.75 -14.94
CA ASP A 93 2.98 4.31 -14.73
C ASP A 93 3.71 3.66 -15.91
N SER A 94 3.35 4.02 -17.14
CA SER A 94 4.03 3.51 -18.34
C SER A 94 5.51 3.94 -18.41
N GLU A 95 5.82 5.16 -18.02
CA GLU A 95 7.21 5.65 -17.95
C GLU A 95 7.99 4.99 -16.79
N ARG A 96 7.34 4.74 -15.64
CA ARG A 96 7.92 3.99 -14.52
C ARG A 96 8.29 2.58 -14.95
N ILE A 97 7.38 1.87 -15.63
CA ILE A 97 7.61 0.53 -16.17
C ILE A 97 8.74 0.55 -17.20
N ALA A 98 8.71 1.47 -18.16
CA ALA A 98 9.75 1.58 -19.18
C ALA A 98 11.14 1.83 -18.56
N LYS A 99 11.23 2.73 -17.59
CA LYS A 99 12.47 3.01 -16.86
C LYS A 99 12.97 1.81 -16.09
N LEU A 100 12.07 1.06 -15.41
CA LEU A 100 12.41 -0.15 -14.68
C LEU A 100 12.94 -1.24 -15.63
N LEU A 101 12.24 -1.52 -16.72
CA LEU A 101 12.65 -2.54 -17.69
C LEU A 101 14.00 -2.20 -18.32
N LYS A 102 14.23 -0.91 -18.64
CA LYS A 102 15.53 -0.44 -19.13
C LYS A 102 16.66 -0.65 -18.11
N ALA A 103 16.39 -0.40 -16.82
CA ALA A 103 17.38 -0.61 -15.76
C ALA A 103 17.71 -2.10 -15.55
N LEU A 104 16.82 -3.00 -15.98
CA LEU A 104 16.96 -4.45 -15.90
C LEU A 104 17.52 -5.08 -17.19
N GLU A 105 17.82 -4.30 -18.22
CA GLU A 105 18.46 -4.82 -19.43
C GLU A 105 19.78 -5.52 -19.11
N GLY A 106 19.93 -6.75 -19.59
CA GLY A 106 21.13 -7.57 -19.36
C GLY A 106 21.29 -8.15 -17.96
N LYS A 107 20.31 -7.94 -17.06
CA LYS A 107 20.32 -8.53 -15.73
C LYS A 107 19.51 -9.83 -15.72
N GLU A 108 20.14 -10.92 -15.26
CA GLU A 108 19.51 -12.24 -15.13
C GLU A 108 18.60 -12.30 -13.88
N ASN A 109 19.05 -11.67 -12.77
CA ASN A 109 18.23 -11.61 -11.56
C ASN A 109 17.11 -10.59 -11.72
N ARG A 110 15.88 -11.09 -11.76
CA ARG A 110 14.67 -10.28 -11.87
C ARG A 110 13.78 -10.38 -10.62
N ARG A 111 14.34 -10.93 -9.53
CA ARG A 111 13.64 -11.06 -8.25
C ARG A 111 13.24 -9.70 -7.72
N ALA A 112 12.01 -9.64 -7.27
CA ALA A 112 11.42 -8.42 -6.72
C ALA A 112 10.39 -8.77 -5.64
N ARG A 113 10.03 -7.76 -4.87
CA ARG A 113 8.87 -7.82 -3.98
C ARG A 113 8.13 -6.49 -3.99
N PHE A 114 6.84 -6.54 -3.81
CA PHE A 114 6.10 -5.39 -3.31
C PHE A 114 6.08 -5.39 -1.80
N THR A 115 6.22 -4.23 -1.23
CA THR A 115 6.10 -3.96 0.21
C THR A 115 5.02 -2.93 0.44
N CYS A 116 4.18 -3.15 1.47
CA CYS A 116 3.23 -2.17 1.98
C CYS A 116 3.38 -2.09 3.49
N SER A 117 3.64 -0.91 4.02
CA SER A 117 3.56 -0.63 5.45
C SER A 117 2.32 0.23 5.72
N ILE A 118 1.46 -0.21 6.64
CA ILE A 118 0.28 0.51 7.10
C ILE A 118 0.53 1.00 8.53
N ALA A 119 0.36 2.29 8.76
CA ALA A 119 0.37 2.87 10.11
C ALA A 119 -1.03 3.32 10.50
N ILE A 120 -1.43 3.09 11.74
CA ILE A 120 -2.66 3.59 12.35
C ILE A 120 -2.31 4.70 13.31
N ALA A 121 -3.04 5.81 13.25
CA ALA A 121 -2.90 6.94 14.15
C ALA A 121 -4.23 7.26 14.86
N VAL A 122 -4.13 7.48 16.16
CA VAL A 122 -5.24 7.87 17.04
C VAL A 122 -4.78 9.01 17.92
N ASN A 123 -5.63 10.01 18.15
CA ASN A 123 -5.30 11.19 18.95
C ASN A 123 -4.01 11.92 18.51
N GLY A 124 -3.71 11.84 17.21
CA GLY A 124 -2.54 12.49 16.63
C GLY A 124 -1.20 11.78 16.86
N GLU A 125 -1.20 10.54 17.30
CA GLU A 125 -0.02 9.70 17.51
C GLU A 125 -0.15 8.38 16.75
N ALA A 126 0.96 7.84 16.22
CA ALA A 126 0.99 6.51 15.63
C ALA A 126 0.92 5.46 16.74
N VAL A 127 -0.06 4.56 16.66
CA VAL A 127 -0.31 3.54 17.69
C VAL A 127 0.13 2.14 17.25
N ALA A 128 0.13 1.86 15.95
CA ALA A 128 0.55 0.57 15.41
C ALA A 128 1.01 0.70 13.97
N THR A 129 1.89 -0.21 13.54
CA THR A 129 2.37 -0.31 12.16
C THR A 129 2.50 -1.77 11.74
N PHE A 130 2.06 -2.07 10.53
CA PHE A 130 2.02 -3.43 9.97
C PHE A 130 2.65 -3.44 8.59
N THR A 131 3.42 -4.48 8.28
CA THR A 131 4.08 -4.58 6.98
C THR A 131 3.74 -5.90 6.30
N GLY A 132 3.28 -5.81 5.06
CA GLY A 132 3.01 -6.95 4.20
C GLY A 132 3.92 -6.95 2.97
N HIS A 133 4.25 -8.15 2.51
CA HIS A 133 5.06 -8.38 1.33
C HIS A 133 4.39 -9.36 0.39
N VAL A 134 4.67 -9.22 -0.90
CA VAL A 134 4.46 -10.27 -1.90
C VAL A 134 5.71 -10.37 -2.76
N TYR A 135 6.23 -11.58 -2.90
CA TYR A 135 7.44 -11.87 -3.66
C TYR A 135 7.10 -12.32 -5.07
N GLY A 136 8.00 -12.07 -6.01
CA GLY A 136 7.83 -12.41 -7.40
C GLY A 136 9.02 -12.02 -8.26
N VAL A 137 8.76 -11.88 -9.55
CA VAL A 137 9.75 -11.47 -10.55
C VAL A 137 9.19 -10.38 -11.45
N ILE A 138 10.09 -9.57 -12.01
CA ILE A 138 9.76 -8.60 -13.06
C ILE A 138 9.78 -9.30 -14.41
N THR A 139 8.70 -9.23 -15.16
CA THR A 139 8.59 -9.77 -16.53
C THR A 139 9.39 -8.95 -17.55
N ASP A 140 9.67 -9.50 -18.71
CA ASP A 140 10.42 -8.79 -19.76
C ASP A 140 9.60 -7.72 -20.47
N ALA A 141 8.27 -7.86 -20.43
CA ALA A 141 7.33 -6.92 -21.04
C ALA A 141 6.05 -6.83 -20.19
N PRO A 142 5.31 -5.72 -20.27
CA PRO A 142 4.03 -5.57 -19.59
C PRO A 142 2.99 -6.59 -20.10
N ARG A 143 2.19 -7.14 -19.17
CA ARG A 143 1.06 -8.04 -19.45
C ARG A 143 -0.14 -7.63 -18.61
N GLY A 144 -1.31 -7.48 -19.25
CA GLY A 144 -2.55 -7.04 -18.61
C GLY A 144 -2.64 -5.51 -18.46
N ASN A 145 -3.82 -5.06 -18.08
CA ASN A 145 -4.16 -3.65 -17.94
C ASN A 145 -4.92 -3.36 -16.63
N ASN A 146 -5.05 -4.35 -15.75
CA ASN A 146 -5.70 -4.17 -14.45
C ASN A 146 -4.72 -3.57 -13.45
N GLY A 147 -5.27 -3.03 -12.36
CA GLY A 147 -4.48 -2.44 -11.29
C GLY A 147 -3.83 -1.10 -11.67
N PHE A 148 -2.67 -0.82 -11.11
CA PHE A 148 -1.93 0.43 -11.31
C PHE A 148 -0.42 0.23 -11.03
N GLY A 149 0.37 1.26 -11.32
CA GLY A 149 1.80 1.26 -11.05
C GLY A 149 2.55 0.19 -11.84
N TYR A 150 3.23 -0.69 -11.14
CA TYR A 150 4.05 -1.76 -11.72
C TYR A 150 3.32 -3.09 -11.90
N ASP A 151 2.01 -3.15 -11.64
CA ASP A 151 1.21 -4.38 -11.73
C ASP A 151 1.37 -5.15 -13.06
N PRO A 152 1.44 -4.47 -14.23
CA PRO A 152 1.62 -5.17 -15.50
C PRO A 152 2.94 -5.93 -15.68
N VAL A 153 3.95 -5.63 -14.87
CA VAL A 153 5.27 -6.28 -14.97
C VAL A 153 5.64 -7.13 -13.76
N PHE A 154 4.77 -7.19 -12.75
CA PHE A 154 5.01 -8.00 -11.56
C PHE A 154 4.28 -9.34 -11.63
N LEU A 155 5.04 -10.43 -11.71
CA LEU A 155 4.56 -11.80 -11.67
C LEU A 155 4.79 -12.39 -10.28
N PRO A 156 3.74 -12.55 -9.46
CA PRO A 156 3.89 -13.09 -8.11
C PRO A 156 4.27 -14.58 -8.13
N ASP A 157 5.03 -15.01 -7.13
CA ASP A 157 5.48 -16.39 -6.99
C ASP A 157 4.29 -17.36 -6.90
N GLY A 158 4.37 -18.45 -7.63
CA GLY A 158 3.33 -19.48 -7.67
C GLY A 158 2.18 -19.20 -8.63
N PHE A 159 2.24 -18.12 -9.39
CA PHE A 159 1.22 -17.74 -10.37
C PHE A 159 1.81 -17.63 -11.77
N ASP A 160 0.96 -17.72 -12.78
CA ASP A 160 1.28 -17.55 -14.22
C ASP A 160 0.78 -16.21 -14.79
N LYS A 161 0.03 -15.46 -13.98
CA LYS A 161 -0.52 -14.13 -14.29
C LYS A 161 0.23 -13.05 -13.55
N THR A 162 0.51 -11.93 -14.22
CA THR A 162 0.94 -10.70 -13.53
C THR A 162 -0.22 -10.10 -12.75
N PHE A 163 0.07 -9.18 -11.84
CA PHE A 163 -0.99 -8.40 -11.18
C PHE A 163 -1.84 -7.61 -12.19
N GLY A 164 -1.26 -7.20 -13.31
CA GLY A 164 -2.00 -6.56 -14.40
C GLY A 164 -2.96 -7.50 -15.18
N GLU A 165 -2.77 -8.81 -15.08
CA GLU A 165 -3.65 -9.82 -15.68
C GLU A 165 -4.67 -10.39 -14.68
N MET A 166 -4.47 -10.19 -13.39
CA MET A 166 -5.38 -10.64 -12.33
C MET A 166 -6.60 -9.73 -12.24
N SER A 167 -7.74 -10.30 -11.82
CA SER A 167 -8.85 -9.51 -11.32
C SER A 167 -8.48 -8.87 -9.98
N GLU A 168 -9.23 -7.85 -9.57
CA GLU A 168 -9.06 -7.21 -8.27
C GLU A 168 -9.22 -8.21 -7.13
N ASP A 169 -10.21 -9.09 -7.21
CA ASP A 169 -10.43 -10.16 -6.23
C ASP A 169 -9.26 -11.15 -6.14
N GLU A 170 -8.66 -11.54 -7.28
CA GLU A 170 -7.48 -12.40 -7.31
C GLU A 170 -6.30 -11.71 -6.63
N LYS A 171 -6.03 -10.46 -6.98
CA LYS A 171 -4.94 -9.65 -6.43
C LYS A 171 -5.12 -9.41 -4.92
N ASN A 172 -6.33 -9.07 -4.46
CA ASN A 172 -6.63 -8.75 -3.06
C ASN A 172 -6.48 -9.95 -2.12
N LYS A 173 -6.46 -11.18 -2.64
CA LYS A 173 -6.18 -12.38 -1.83
C LYS A 173 -4.70 -12.52 -1.45
N ILE A 174 -3.79 -12.01 -2.27
CA ILE A 174 -2.34 -12.30 -2.18
C ILE A 174 -1.45 -11.06 -2.11
N SER A 175 -1.99 -9.86 -2.33
CA SER A 175 -1.17 -8.65 -2.44
C SER A 175 -0.50 -8.26 -1.11
N HIS A 176 0.58 -7.49 -1.23
CA HIS A 176 1.29 -6.85 -0.12
C HIS A 176 0.35 -6.00 0.76
N ARG A 177 -0.56 -5.24 0.14
CA ARG A 177 -1.56 -4.42 0.84
C ARG A 177 -2.55 -5.28 1.61
N ALA A 178 -3.05 -6.35 1.01
CA ALA A 178 -3.92 -7.30 1.69
C ALA A 178 -3.22 -7.98 2.87
N ALA A 179 -1.94 -8.32 2.75
CA ALA A 179 -1.16 -8.91 3.83
C ALA A 179 -0.98 -7.94 5.01
N ALA A 180 -0.71 -6.65 4.74
CA ALA A 180 -0.63 -5.62 5.78
C ALA A 180 -2.01 -5.33 6.41
N CYS A 181 -3.08 -5.24 5.59
CA CYS A 181 -4.45 -5.05 6.07
C CYS A 181 -4.90 -6.15 7.03
N ARG A 182 -4.64 -7.43 6.71
CA ARG A 182 -5.03 -8.54 7.60
C ARG A 182 -4.42 -8.39 9.00
N GLN A 183 -3.14 -8.04 9.09
CA GLN A 183 -2.48 -7.78 10.38
C GLN A 183 -3.11 -6.60 11.12
N ALA A 184 -3.47 -5.53 10.41
CA ALA A 184 -4.11 -4.36 11.00
C ALA A 184 -5.52 -4.68 11.52
N ILE A 185 -6.29 -5.52 10.80
CA ILE A 185 -7.61 -5.99 11.23
C ILE A 185 -7.50 -6.83 12.50
N GLU A 186 -6.63 -7.85 12.51
CA GLU A 186 -6.38 -8.70 13.68
C GLU A 186 -6.02 -7.86 14.92
N PHE A 187 -5.16 -6.86 14.78
CA PHE A 187 -4.81 -5.97 15.88
C PHE A 187 -6.03 -5.19 16.40
N VAL A 188 -6.85 -4.64 15.53
CA VAL A 188 -8.04 -3.86 15.94
C VAL A 188 -9.07 -4.76 16.61
N GLU A 189 -9.28 -5.97 16.11
CA GLU A 189 -10.20 -6.96 16.70
C GLU A 189 -9.74 -7.39 18.09
N ASP A 190 -8.43 -7.65 18.27
CA ASP A 190 -7.85 -8.02 19.56
C ASP A 190 -7.99 -6.88 20.60
N GLU A 191 -7.68 -5.64 20.22
CA GLU A 191 -7.81 -4.47 21.11
C GLU A 191 -9.27 -4.22 21.51
N MET A 192 -10.22 -4.40 20.59
CA MET A 192 -11.66 -4.27 20.89
C MET A 192 -12.13 -5.38 21.82
N SER A 193 -11.65 -6.62 21.65
CA SER A 193 -11.99 -7.75 22.54
C SER A 193 -11.56 -7.52 23.98
N ILE A 194 -10.37 -6.95 24.19
CA ILE A 194 -9.85 -6.62 25.53
C ILE A 194 -10.75 -5.58 26.23
N LEU A 195 -11.22 -4.58 25.47
CA LEU A 195 -12.10 -3.53 26.02
C LEU A 195 -13.49 -4.06 26.41
N ASP A 196 -14.02 -5.05 25.67
CA ASP A 196 -15.31 -5.67 25.97
C ASP A 196 -15.25 -6.60 27.20
N ASP A 197 -14.08 -7.17 27.51
CA ASP A 197 -13.88 -8.03 28.68
C ASP A 197 -13.66 -7.24 30.01
N GLU A 198 -13.41 -5.92 29.94
CA GLU A 198 -13.21 -5.04 31.11
C GLU A 198 -14.53 -4.40 31.62
N PHE A 199 -15.67 -4.66 31.01
CA PHE A 199 -17.01 -4.16 31.38
C PHE A 199 -17.99 -5.29 31.65
#